data_93a9f2b2ac3761d26eaa2d08ce5c91f7
#
_entry.id   93a9f2b2ac3761d26eaa2d08ce5c91f7
#
_cell.length_a   1.000
_cell.length_b   1.000
_cell.length_c   1.000
_cell.angle_alpha   90.00
_cell.angle_beta   90.00
_cell.angle_gamma   90.00
#
_symmetry.space_group_name_H-M   'P 1'
#
loop_
_entity.id
_entity.type
_entity.pdbx_description
1 polymer ?
#
loop_
_entity_poly.entity_id
_entity_poly.type
_entity_poly.pdbx_seq_one_letter_code
_entity_poly.pdbx_strand_id
1 'polypeptide(L)'
;LTITFTHNHGDHTGMLHAFIDNKEISYALPEKDFARLVERLPGIDYSFINEGYVFDLGGIEVETIEVPGHTDGSMVFNINGRDILLTGDAIGSGHGVWIFNTEAFNKYASAVPHLISWIEDPANGVNAEQLRIYGGHYWQRDWFPELEGKEMGMSYIHEMQALIDEIKAGTAATEPSGLDHPVLDTYFRHGMAIVVWNAEQAQQLRY
;
A
#
# COMPACT_ATOMS: atom_id res chain seq x y z
N LEU A 1 20.16 -5.73 13.71
CA LEU A 1 19.21 -4.81 13.07
C LEU A 1 18.39 -5.58 12.06
N THR A 2 17.06 -5.44 12.09
CA THR A 2 16.19 -6.02 11.07
C THR A 2 15.68 -4.92 10.12
N ILE A 3 15.74 -5.17 8.82
CA ILE A 3 15.20 -4.31 7.77
C ILE A 3 13.99 -5.00 7.14
N THR A 4 12.91 -4.25 6.95
CA THR A 4 11.73 -4.71 6.21
C THR A 4 11.31 -3.66 5.18
N PHE A 5 10.45 -4.05 4.25
CA PHE A 5 9.95 -3.21 3.17
C PHE A 5 8.43 -3.33 3.07
N THR A 6 7.78 -2.27 2.62
CA THR A 6 6.35 -2.30 2.31
C THR A 6 6.06 -3.11 1.05
N HIS A 7 6.96 -3.05 0.06
CA HIS A 7 6.88 -3.77 -1.21
C HIS A 7 8.21 -3.71 -1.96
N ASN A 8 8.30 -4.33 -3.14
CA ASN A 8 9.58 -4.57 -3.83
C ASN A 8 9.97 -3.52 -4.90
N HIS A 9 9.26 -2.40 -5.05
CA HIS A 9 9.65 -1.39 -6.02
C HIS A 9 10.99 -0.74 -5.68
N GLY A 10 11.71 -0.31 -6.72
CA GLY A 10 13.10 0.13 -6.61
C GLY A 10 13.32 1.37 -5.76
N ASP A 11 12.36 2.29 -5.72
CA ASP A 11 12.38 3.49 -4.89
C ASP A 11 12.15 3.20 -3.40
N HIS A 12 11.56 2.05 -3.05
CA HIS A 12 11.43 1.57 -1.68
C HIS A 12 12.56 0.63 -1.26
N THR A 13 13.21 -0.04 -2.21
CA THR A 13 14.26 -1.05 -1.94
C THR A 13 15.66 -0.60 -2.37
N GLY A 14 15.81 0.61 -2.94
CA GLY A 14 17.06 1.08 -3.54
C GLY A 14 18.28 1.06 -2.60
N MET A 15 18.06 1.18 -1.29
CA MET A 15 19.13 1.09 -0.29
C MET A 15 19.54 -0.34 0.08
N LEU A 16 18.83 -1.37 -0.39
CA LEU A 16 19.14 -2.76 -0.08
C LEU A 16 20.62 -3.09 -0.37
N HIS A 17 21.13 -2.65 -1.52
CA HIS A 17 22.52 -2.89 -1.92
C HIS A 17 23.55 -2.27 -0.98
N ALA A 18 23.22 -1.19 -0.27
CA ALA A 18 24.13 -0.55 0.68
C ALA A 18 24.36 -1.38 1.94
N PHE A 19 23.45 -2.30 2.25
CA PHE A 19 23.48 -3.08 3.48
C PHE A 19 23.67 -4.58 3.26
N ILE A 20 23.66 -5.04 2.00
CA ILE A 20 23.64 -6.47 1.65
C ILE A 20 24.85 -7.25 2.18
N ASP A 21 26.01 -6.61 2.30
CA ASP A 21 27.26 -7.22 2.80
C ASP A 21 27.39 -7.16 4.33
N ASN A 22 26.50 -6.43 5.01
CA ASN A 22 26.54 -6.31 6.47
C ASN A 22 25.86 -7.51 7.14
N LYS A 23 26.66 -8.39 7.74
CA LYS A 23 26.19 -9.62 8.40
C LYS A 23 25.51 -9.39 9.76
N GLU A 24 25.47 -8.15 10.26
CA GLU A 24 24.71 -7.79 11.46
C GLU A 24 23.26 -7.40 11.13
N ILE A 25 22.90 -7.42 9.85
CA ILE A 25 21.57 -7.09 9.37
C ILE A 25 20.86 -8.36 8.90
N SER A 26 19.68 -8.58 9.43
CA SER A 26 18.69 -9.54 8.92
C SER A 26 17.57 -8.82 8.17
N TYR A 27 16.91 -9.53 7.27
CA TYR A 27 15.82 -8.98 6.48
C TYR A 27 14.52 -9.75 6.76
N ALA A 28 13.43 -9.03 7.02
CA ALA A 28 12.10 -9.57 7.10
C ALA A 28 11.33 -9.12 5.84
N LEU A 29 11.11 -10.03 4.91
CA LEU A 29 10.71 -9.69 3.54
C LEU A 29 9.29 -10.17 3.23
N PRO A 30 8.38 -9.32 2.73
CA PRO A 30 7.08 -9.75 2.20
C PRO A 30 7.25 -10.86 1.17
N GLU A 31 6.76 -12.07 1.49
CA GLU A 31 7.06 -13.27 0.71
C GLU A 31 6.67 -13.13 -0.76
N LYS A 32 5.45 -12.66 -1.03
CA LYS A 32 4.90 -12.58 -2.40
C LYS A 32 5.70 -11.67 -3.32
N ASP A 33 6.35 -10.63 -2.76
CA ASP A 33 7.15 -9.68 -3.52
C ASP A 33 8.63 -10.09 -3.63
N PHE A 34 9.14 -10.78 -2.62
CA PHE A 34 10.58 -11.00 -2.51
C PHE A 34 11.03 -12.44 -2.78
N ALA A 35 10.13 -13.43 -2.86
CA ALA A 35 10.50 -14.83 -3.05
C ALA A 35 11.43 -15.07 -4.26
N ARG A 36 11.16 -14.38 -5.38
CA ARG A 36 12.03 -14.46 -6.57
C ARG A 36 13.26 -13.57 -6.51
N LEU A 37 13.17 -12.47 -5.75
CA LEU A 37 14.27 -11.51 -5.64
C LEU A 37 15.42 -12.07 -4.82
N VAL A 38 15.13 -12.76 -3.72
CA VAL A 38 16.16 -13.34 -2.83
C VAL A 38 17.02 -14.38 -3.50
N GLU A 39 16.52 -15.06 -4.54
CA GLU A 39 17.32 -15.99 -5.35
C GLU A 39 18.52 -15.29 -6.04
N ARG A 40 18.44 -13.98 -6.23
CA ARG A 40 19.48 -13.14 -6.84
C ARG A 40 20.34 -12.39 -5.81
N LEU A 41 20.07 -12.59 -4.52
CA LEU A 41 20.75 -11.95 -3.40
C LEU A 41 21.45 -12.99 -2.50
N PRO A 42 22.49 -13.66 -3.00
CA PRO A 42 23.14 -14.75 -2.26
C PRO A 42 23.78 -14.24 -0.96
N GLY A 43 23.57 -14.97 0.11
CA GLY A 43 24.24 -14.77 1.39
C GLY A 43 23.65 -13.70 2.29
N ILE A 44 22.44 -13.18 2.00
CA ILE A 44 21.69 -12.38 2.97
C ILE A 44 21.06 -13.31 4.02
N ASP A 45 20.94 -12.81 5.24
CA ASP A 45 20.16 -13.44 6.31
C ASP A 45 18.74 -12.88 6.24
N TYR A 46 17.76 -13.73 5.89
CA TYR A 46 16.38 -13.28 5.75
C TYR A 46 15.35 -14.29 6.25
N SER A 47 14.18 -13.77 6.57
CA SER A 47 12.95 -14.53 6.76
C SER A 47 11.83 -13.93 5.92
N PHE A 48 10.90 -14.76 5.46
CA PHE A 48 9.68 -14.25 4.86
C PHE A 48 8.67 -13.87 5.93
N ILE A 49 7.93 -12.80 5.65
CA ILE A 49 6.80 -12.34 6.45
C ILE A 49 5.54 -12.31 5.59
N ASN A 50 4.42 -12.57 6.23
CA ASN A 50 3.08 -12.54 5.66
C ASN A 50 2.17 -11.79 6.63
N GLU A 51 0.88 -11.72 6.37
CA GLU A 51 -0.09 -11.10 7.27
C GLU A 51 -0.04 -11.69 8.69
N GLY A 52 -0.19 -10.83 9.69
CA GLY A 52 -0.17 -11.21 11.10
C GLY A 52 1.24 -11.43 11.68
N TYR A 53 2.30 -11.11 10.92
CA TYR A 53 3.65 -11.13 11.50
C TYR A 53 3.83 -9.94 12.44
N VAL A 54 4.39 -10.18 13.62
CA VAL A 54 4.62 -9.15 14.65
C VAL A 54 6.09 -8.96 14.90
N PHE A 55 6.56 -7.72 14.76
CA PHE A 55 7.86 -7.29 15.23
C PHE A 55 7.73 -6.78 16.67
N ASP A 56 8.43 -7.38 17.62
CA ASP A 56 8.57 -6.85 18.98
C ASP A 56 9.83 -5.96 19.06
N LEU A 57 9.59 -4.67 19.26
CA LEU A 57 10.63 -3.65 19.37
C LEU A 57 10.98 -3.31 20.84
N GLY A 58 10.63 -4.19 21.78
CA GLY A 58 10.88 -3.97 23.20
C GLY A 58 9.86 -3.05 23.87
N GLY A 59 8.58 -3.34 23.68
CA GLY A 59 7.44 -2.63 24.26
C GLY A 59 6.59 -1.86 23.25
N ILE A 60 6.96 -1.89 21.99
CA ILE A 60 6.12 -1.51 20.84
C ILE A 60 6.11 -2.68 19.89
N GLU A 61 4.93 -3.12 19.51
CA GLU A 61 4.73 -4.15 18.50
C GLU A 61 4.34 -3.49 17.17
N VAL A 62 4.83 -4.05 16.08
CA VAL A 62 4.46 -3.65 14.73
C VAL A 62 3.92 -4.88 14.02
N GLU A 63 2.64 -4.86 13.66
CA GLU A 63 1.96 -5.97 13.01
C GLU A 63 1.76 -5.70 11.53
N THR A 64 1.84 -6.76 10.73
CA THR A 64 1.72 -6.70 9.27
C THR A 64 0.32 -7.07 8.79
N ILE A 65 -0.19 -6.30 7.81
CA ILE A 65 -1.46 -6.54 7.13
C ILE A 65 -1.19 -6.54 5.63
N GLU A 66 -1.62 -7.58 4.91
CA GLU A 66 -1.47 -7.62 3.46
C GLU A 66 -2.52 -6.77 2.75
N VAL A 67 -2.08 -5.87 1.89
CA VAL A 67 -2.95 -5.05 1.03
C VAL A 67 -2.46 -5.16 -0.42
N PRO A 68 -2.63 -6.35 -1.06
CA PRO A 68 -2.21 -6.55 -2.44
C PRO A 68 -2.99 -5.71 -3.43
N GLY A 69 -2.33 -5.34 -4.53
CA GLY A 69 -2.90 -4.55 -5.62
C GLY A 69 -1.86 -3.69 -6.29
N HIS A 70 -1.23 -2.77 -5.57
CA HIS A 70 -0.07 -2.04 -6.09
C HIS A 70 1.06 -3.01 -6.45
N THR A 71 1.42 -3.91 -5.53
CA THR A 71 2.16 -5.15 -5.81
C THR A 71 1.43 -6.34 -5.18
N ASP A 72 1.84 -7.56 -5.51
CA ASP A 72 1.24 -8.78 -4.94
C ASP A 72 1.54 -8.95 -3.44
N GLY A 73 2.67 -8.44 -2.98
CA GLY A 73 3.14 -8.52 -1.59
C GLY A 73 3.09 -7.19 -0.84
N SER A 74 2.33 -6.20 -1.35
CA SER A 74 2.18 -4.93 -0.64
C SER A 74 1.73 -5.14 0.80
N MET A 75 2.51 -4.59 1.73
CA MET A 75 2.36 -4.76 3.18
C MET A 75 2.11 -3.42 3.85
N VAL A 76 1.15 -3.40 4.74
CA VAL A 76 0.86 -2.31 5.66
C VAL A 76 1.35 -2.71 7.05
N PHE A 77 1.94 -1.78 7.78
CA PHE A 77 2.46 -1.97 9.13
C PHE A 77 1.62 -1.17 10.12
N ASN A 78 0.93 -1.84 11.04
CA ASN A 78 0.25 -1.22 12.16
C ASN A 78 1.21 -1.08 13.34
N ILE A 79 1.35 0.13 13.89
CA ILE A 79 2.10 0.35 15.12
C ILE A 79 1.13 0.24 16.29
N ASN A 80 1.12 -0.91 16.96
CA ASN A 80 0.17 -1.24 18.02
C ASN A 80 0.12 -0.19 19.13
N GLY A 81 -1.10 0.22 19.49
CA GLY A 81 -1.35 1.22 20.52
C GLY A 81 -0.95 2.66 20.15
N ARG A 82 -0.75 2.94 18.84
CA ARG A 82 -0.40 4.28 18.34
C ARG A 82 -1.38 4.83 17.33
N ASP A 83 -2.33 4.00 16.86
CA ASP A 83 -3.29 4.37 15.80
C ASP A 83 -2.57 4.90 14.54
N ILE A 84 -1.48 4.22 14.14
CA ILE A 84 -0.64 4.59 13.02
C ILE A 84 -0.51 3.41 12.07
N LEU A 85 -0.79 3.65 10.79
CA LEU A 85 -0.47 2.75 9.70
C LEU A 85 0.63 3.34 8.81
N LEU A 86 1.68 2.55 8.57
CA LEU A 86 2.69 2.82 7.54
C LEU A 86 2.31 1.98 6.32
N THR A 87 1.88 2.61 5.25
CA THR A 87 1.14 1.95 4.17
C THR A 87 1.92 1.82 2.87
N GLY A 88 3.11 2.41 2.79
CA GLY A 88 3.83 2.44 1.52
C GLY A 88 2.94 2.99 0.40
N ASP A 89 2.89 2.27 -0.72
CA ASP A 89 2.08 2.66 -1.88
C ASP A 89 0.74 1.92 -1.97
N ALA A 90 0.45 1.08 -0.97
CA ALA A 90 -0.81 0.34 -0.95
C ALA A 90 -2.02 1.23 -0.65
N ILE A 91 -1.86 2.23 0.24
CA ILE A 91 -2.93 3.17 0.61
C ILE A 91 -2.31 4.52 0.98
N GLY A 92 -2.92 5.61 0.53
CA GLY A 92 -2.55 6.95 0.97
C GLY A 92 -1.20 7.44 0.46
N SER A 93 -0.62 6.80 -0.53
CA SER A 93 0.47 7.39 -1.30
C SER A 93 -0.05 8.66 -1.97
N GLY A 94 0.58 9.78 -1.77
CA GLY A 94 0.05 11.10 -2.11
C GLY A 94 -0.40 11.29 -3.56
N HIS A 95 0.14 10.51 -4.49
CA HIS A 95 -0.22 10.52 -5.92
C HIS A 95 -1.33 9.54 -6.28
N GLY A 96 -1.83 8.78 -5.31
CA GLY A 96 -2.80 7.72 -5.51
C GLY A 96 -2.16 6.34 -5.65
N VAL A 97 -3.00 5.32 -5.62
CA VAL A 97 -2.57 3.93 -5.74
C VAL A 97 -2.45 3.56 -7.21
N TRP A 98 -1.27 3.13 -7.64
CA TRP A 98 -1.00 2.70 -9.00
C TRP A 98 -1.38 1.23 -9.18
N ILE A 99 -2.29 0.96 -10.09
CA ILE A 99 -2.77 -0.37 -10.45
C ILE A 99 -2.31 -0.69 -11.87
N PHE A 100 -1.57 -1.78 -12.04
CA PHE A 100 -0.90 -2.07 -13.31
C PHE A 100 -1.69 -3.02 -14.24
N ASN A 101 -2.69 -3.71 -13.71
CA ASN A 101 -3.55 -4.61 -14.51
C ASN A 101 -4.84 -4.96 -13.78
N THR A 102 -5.76 -5.62 -14.48
CA THR A 102 -7.08 -6.02 -13.95
C THR A 102 -6.98 -7.01 -12.78
N GLU A 103 -6.02 -7.93 -12.79
CA GLU A 103 -5.83 -8.87 -11.68
C GLU A 103 -5.40 -8.12 -10.41
N ALA A 104 -4.47 -7.16 -10.52
CA ALA A 104 -4.04 -6.28 -9.45
C ALA A 104 -5.21 -5.47 -8.87
N PHE A 105 -6.07 -4.92 -9.75
CA PHE A 105 -7.28 -4.23 -9.29
C PHE A 105 -8.22 -5.16 -8.52
N ASN A 106 -8.45 -6.37 -8.98
CA ASN A 106 -9.33 -7.33 -8.30
C ASN A 106 -8.77 -7.73 -6.92
N LYS A 107 -7.45 -7.90 -6.79
CA LYS A 107 -6.79 -8.12 -5.51
C LYS A 107 -7.00 -6.93 -4.58
N TYR A 108 -6.77 -5.71 -5.10
CA TYR A 108 -6.95 -4.47 -4.35
C TYR A 108 -8.39 -4.28 -3.86
N ALA A 109 -9.35 -4.56 -4.74
CA ALA A 109 -10.78 -4.47 -4.45
C ALA A 109 -11.27 -5.48 -3.40
N SER A 110 -10.47 -6.48 -3.09
CA SER A 110 -10.72 -7.42 -1.97
C SER A 110 -9.92 -7.03 -0.73
N ALA A 111 -8.74 -6.44 -0.92
CA ALA A 111 -7.84 -6.08 0.17
C ALA A 111 -8.32 -4.86 0.98
N VAL A 112 -8.91 -3.86 0.31
CA VAL A 112 -9.40 -2.65 1.02
C VAL A 112 -10.50 -2.97 2.02
N PRO A 113 -11.59 -3.70 1.69
CA PRO A 113 -12.59 -4.09 2.68
C PRO A 113 -12.03 -5.03 3.77
N HIS A 114 -11.02 -5.86 3.44
CA HIS A 114 -10.32 -6.64 4.45
C HIS A 114 -9.60 -5.74 5.46
N LEU A 115 -8.84 -4.74 4.98
CA LEU A 115 -8.17 -3.77 5.84
C LEU A 115 -9.17 -2.99 6.72
N ILE A 116 -10.32 -2.56 6.17
CA ILE A 116 -11.39 -1.92 6.94
C ILE A 116 -11.85 -2.83 8.06
N SER A 117 -12.18 -4.08 7.74
CA SER A 117 -12.63 -5.06 8.73
C SER A 117 -11.59 -5.33 9.80
N TRP A 118 -10.31 -5.37 9.42
CA TRP A 118 -9.20 -5.55 10.35
C TRP A 118 -9.07 -4.36 11.31
N ILE A 119 -9.16 -3.12 10.80
CA ILE A 119 -9.08 -1.89 11.62
C ILE A 119 -10.27 -1.79 12.58
N GLU A 120 -11.45 -2.16 12.13
CA GLU A 120 -12.70 -2.07 12.90
C GLU A 120 -12.90 -3.22 13.89
N ASP A 121 -12.08 -4.28 13.81
CA ASP A 121 -12.13 -5.37 14.80
C ASP A 121 -11.54 -4.88 16.14
N PRO A 122 -12.36 -4.85 17.21
CA PRO A 122 -11.89 -4.43 18.54
C PRO A 122 -10.72 -5.25 19.08
N ALA A 123 -10.54 -6.49 18.60
CA ALA A 123 -9.42 -7.34 19.00
C ALA A 123 -8.06 -6.78 18.59
N ASN A 124 -8.00 -5.97 17.51
CA ASN A 124 -6.77 -5.37 17.01
C ASN A 124 -6.41 -4.04 17.70
N GLY A 125 -7.30 -3.54 18.57
CA GLY A 125 -7.01 -2.41 19.46
C GLY A 125 -6.73 -1.07 18.76
N VAL A 126 -7.17 -0.91 17.51
CA VAL A 126 -7.01 0.33 16.74
C VAL A 126 -8.17 1.27 17.02
N ASN A 127 -7.86 2.53 17.32
CA ASN A 127 -8.88 3.57 17.40
C ASN A 127 -9.05 4.22 16.02
N ALA A 128 -10.07 3.79 15.28
CA ALA A 128 -10.34 4.26 13.93
C ALA A 128 -10.56 5.79 13.83
N GLU A 129 -11.08 6.44 14.88
CA GLU A 129 -11.29 7.89 14.91
C GLU A 129 -9.97 8.68 15.00
N GLN A 130 -8.92 8.06 15.56
CA GLN A 130 -7.61 8.68 15.74
C GLN A 130 -6.58 8.15 14.73
N LEU A 131 -7.00 7.24 13.85
CA LEU A 131 -6.12 6.61 12.87
C LEU A 131 -5.42 7.62 11.98
N ARG A 132 -4.11 7.46 11.84
CA ARG A 132 -3.26 8.23 10.93
C ARG A 132 -2.55 7.30 9.97
N ILE A 133 -2.57 7.66 8.70
CA ILE A 133 -1.98 6.89 7.61
C ILE A 133 -0.79 7.66 7.05
N TYR A 134 0.34 6.96 6.93
CA TYR A 134 1.55 7.49 6.32
C TYR A 134 1.92 6.64 5.09
N GLY A 135 1.67 7.22 3.90
CA GLY A 135 2.03 6.63 2.62
C GLY A 135 3.50 6.80 2.25
N GLY A 136 3.92 6.11 1.20
CA GLY A 136 5.31 6.11 0.73
C GLY A 136 5.77 7.41 0.07
N HIS A 137 4.87 8.17 -0.54
CA HIS A 137 5.19 9.34 -1.36
C HIS A 137 4.45 10.61 -0.90
N TYR A 138 4.93 11.21 0.17
CA TYR A 138 4.33 12.44 0.69
C TYR A 138 4.42 13.62 -0.31
N TRP A 139 5.55 13.78 -1.00
CA TRP A 139 5.80 14.84 -1.97
C TRP A 139 4.85 14.82 -3.18
N GLN A 140 4.28 13.70 -3.52
CA GLN A 140 3.30 13.57 -4.61
C GLN A 140 2.01 14.34 -4.32
N ARG A 141 1.74 14.68 -3.07
CA ARG A 141 0.58 15.51 -2.67
C ARG A 141 0.64 16.92 -3.25
N ASP A 142 1.83 17.41 -3.58
CA ASP A 142 2.01 18.72 -4.23
C ASP A 142 1.35 18.79 -5.61
N TRP A 143 1.11 17.65 -6.23
CA TRP A 143 0.41 17.57 -7.53
C TRP A 143 -1.11 17.75 -7.37
N PHE A 144 -1.62 17.67 -6.16
CA PHE A 144 -3.02 17.83 -5.82
C PHE A 144 -3.14 18.85 -4.68
N PRO A 145 -3.05 20.16 -4.99
CA PRO A 145 -3.05 21.21 -3.96
C PRO A 145 -4.25 21.16 -3.01
N GLU A 146 -5.38 20.64 -3.47
CA GLU A 146 -6.57 20.45 -2.65
C GLU A 146 -6.41 19.40 -1.53
N LEU A 147 -5.35 18.59 -1.59
CA LEU A 147 -5.01 17.59 -0.57
C LEU A 147 -3.92 18.09 0.39
N GLU A 148 -3.31 19.25 0.10
CA GLU A 148 -2.29 19.81 0.97
C GLU A 148 -2.82 20.06 2.39
N GLY A 149 -2.03 19.64 3.38
CA GLY A 149 -2.37 19.81 4.80
C GLY A 149 -3.51 18.92 5.31
N LYS A 150 -4.10 18.05 4.49
CA LYS A 150 -5.10 17.09 4.96
C LYS A 150 -4.41 15.84 5.52
N GLU A 151 -4.84 15.45 6.70
CA GLU A 151 -4.43 14.17 7.27
C GLU A 151 -5.28 13.05 6.71
N MET A 152 -4.65 11.91 6.47
CA MET A 152 -5.32 10.69 6.06
C MET A 152 -5.57 9.82 7.28
N GLY A 153 -6.78 9.30 7.36
CA GLY A 153 -7.22 8.40 8.42
C GLY A 153 -8.28 7.45 7.91
N MET A 154 -9.15 6.96 8.78
CA MET A 154 -10.19 5.99 8.42
C MET A 154 -11.13 6.49 7.30
N SER A 155 -11.45 7.79 7.30
CA SER A 155 -12.26 8.40 6.23
C SER A 155 -11.64 8.22 4.85
N TYR A 156 -10.31 8.33 4.72
CA TYR A 156 -9.62 8.09 3.46
C TYR A 156 -9.77 6.63 2.99
N ILE A 157 -9.71 5.66 3.90
CA ILE A 157 -9.88 4.23 3.55
C ILE A 157 -11.32 3.96 3.07
N HIS A 158 -12.32 4.59 3.71
CA HIS A 158 -13.71 4.51 3.25
C HIS A 158 -13.92 5.19 1.89
N GLU A 159 -13.28 6.33 1.64
CA GLU A 159 -13.29 6.96 0.32
C GLU A 159 -12.64 6.05 -0.74
N MET A 160 -11.57 5.33 -0.39
CA MET A 160 -10.96 4.35 -1.29
C MET A 160 -11.90 3.18 -1.58
N GLN A 161 -12.64 2.67 -0.59
CA GLN A 161 -13.66 1.65 -0.81
C GLN A 161 -14.76 2.15 -1.75
N ALA A 162 -15.27 3.36 -1.52
CA ALA A 162 -16.27 3.98 -2.37
C ALA A 162 -15.77 4.15 -3.81
N LEU A 163 -14.52 4.60 -3.97
CA LEU A 163 -13.88 4.71 -5.28
C LEU A 163 -13.79 3.37 -6.01
N ILE A 164 -13.42 2.31 -5.33
CA ILE A 164 -13.36 0.95 -5.90
C ILE A 164 -14.76 0.54 -6.42
N ASP A 165 -15.79 0.78 -5.63
CA ASP A 165 -17.17 0.44 -6.01
C ASP A 165 -17.64 1.28 -7.21
N GLU A 166 -17.29 2.56 -7.26
CA GLU A 166 -17.57 3.45 -8.40
C GLU A 166 -16.80 3.05 -9.66
N ILE A 167 -15.55 2.60 -9.55
CA ILE A 167 -14.78 2.06 -10.69
C ILE A 167 -15.49 0.81 -11.25
N LYS A 168 -15.88 -0.13 -10.39
CA LYS A 168 -16.62 -1.33 -10.79
C LYS A 168 -17.97 -0.98 -11.46
N ALA A 169 -18.67 0.01 -10.93
CA ALA A 169 -19.94 0.50 -11.49
C ALA A 169 -19.76 1.36 -12.76
N GLY A 170 -18.55 1.88 -12.97
CA GLY A 170 -18.22 2.82 -14.03
C GLY A 170 -18.79 4.21 -13.86
N THR A 171 -18.91 4.64 -12.63
CA THR A 171 -19.42 5.96 -12.23
C THR A 171 -18.36 6.84 -11.60
N ALA A 172 -17.15 6.32 -11.40
CA ALA A 172 -16.04 7.09 -10.83
C ALA A 172 -15.73 8.33 -11.67
N ALA A 173 -15.45 9.45 -11.01
CA ALA A 173 -14.91 10.64 -11.66
C ALA A 173 -13.52 10.32 -12.21
N THR A 174 -13.25 10.76 -13.45
CA THR A 174 -12.00 10.45 -14.14
C THR A 174 -11.38 11.69 -14.77
N GLU A 175 -10.05 11.72 -14.81
CA GLU A 175 -9.27 12.70 -15.55
C GLU A 175 -7.97 12.05 -16.10
N PRO A 176 -7.39 12.57 -17.21
CA PRO A 176 -6.11 12.06 -17.69
C PRO A 176 -5.02 12.18 -16.63
N SER A 177 -4.22 11.15 -16.44
CA SER A 177 -3.12 11.19 -15.45
C SER A 177 -1.98 12.10 -15.88
N GLY A 178 -1.79 12.29 -17.18
CA GLY A 178 -0.65 13.00 -17.73
C GLY A 178 0.68 12.23 -17.60
N LEU A 179 0.66 11.01 -17.08
CA LEU A 179 1.84 10.16 -16.97
C LEU A 179 2.19 9.55 -18.35
N ASP A 180 3.46 9.52 -18.68
CA ASP A 180 3.96 8.78 -19.86
C ASP A 180 4.11 7.29 -19.51
N HIS A 181 2.98 6.64 -19.29
CA HIS A 181 2.93 5.22 -18.92
C HIS A 181 1.71 4.52 -19.53
N PRO A 182 1.90 3.38 -20.23
CA PRO A 182 0.85 2.76 -21.05
C PRO A 182 -0.36 2.22 -20.27
N VAL A 183 -0.22 1.98 -18.97
CA VAL A 183 -1.31 1.42 -18.13
C VAL A 183 -1.67 2.32 -16.94
N LEU A 184 -1.13 3.54 -16.87
CA LEU A 184 -1.44 4.50 -15.81
C LEU A 184 -1.93 5.81 -16.44
N ASP A 185 -2.88 5.72 -17.37
CA ASP A 185 -3.34 6.84 -18.20
C ASP A 185 -4.43 7.70 -17.54
N THR A 186 -5.08 7.19 -16.51
CA THR A 186 -6.28 7.79 -15.94
C THR A 186 -6.22 7.84 -14.41
N TYR A 187 -6.51 8.99 -13.84
CA TYR A 187 -6.90 9.13 -12.44
C TYR A 187 -8.39 8.82 -12.29
N PHE A 188 -8.70 7.94 -11.35
CA PHE A 188 -10.04 7.72 -10.82
C PHE A 188 -10.09 8.34 -9.44
N ARG A 189 -11.12 9.13 -9.12
CA ARG A 189 -11.18 9.92 -7.88
C ARG A 189 -12.51 9.82 -7.19
N HIS A 190 -12.44 9.72 -5.84
CA HIS A 190 -13.54 9.92 -4.91
C HIS A 190 -13.01 10.62 -3.64
N GLY A 191 -13.46 11.83 -3.36
CA GLY A 191 -12.92 12.61 -2.25
C GLY A 191 -11.41 12.82 -2.37
N MET A 192 -10.66 12.37 -1.37
CA MET A 192 -9.19 12.35 -1.39
C MET A 192 -8.61 11.07 -2.02
N ALA A 193 -9.40 10.02 -2.15
CA ALA A 193 -8.93 8.75 -2.68
C ALA A 193 -8.67 8.83 -4.20
N ILE A 194 -7.55 8.30 -4.61
CA ILE A 194 -7.10 8.29 -6.01
C ILE A 194 -6.56 6.91 -6.34
N VAL A 195 -7.04 6.35 -7.45
CA VAL A 195 -6.47 5.19 -8.12
C VAL A 195 -5.98 5.63 -9.50
N VAL A 196 -4.76 5.24 -9.86
CA VAL A 196 -4.20 5.49 -11.19
C VAL A 196 -4.16 4.17 -11.94
N TRP A 197 -4.90 4.10 -13.04
CA TRP A 197 -5.06 2.86 -13.79
C TRP A 197 -5.45 3.15 -15.24
N ASN A 198 -5.51 2.09 -16.05
CA ASN A 198 -5.89 2.16 -17.44
C ASN A 198 -7.41 2.21 -17.62
N ALA A 199 -7.91 3.24 -18.31
CA ALA A 199 -9.35 3.44 -18.53
C ALA A 199 -10.02 2.30 -19.28
N GLU A 200 -9.35 1.71 -20.28
CA GLU A 200 -9.91 0.62 -21.09
C GLU A 200 -10.05 -0.66 -20.24
N GLN A 201 -9.04 -1.00 -19.44
CA GLN A 201 -9.11 -2.15 -18.53
C GLN A 201 -10.23 -1.98 -17.49
N ALA A 202 -10.39 -0.77 -16.95
CA ALA A 202 -11.46 -0.46 -16.01
C ALA A 202 -12.86 -0.64 -16.64
N GLN A 203 -13.01 -0.30 -17.93
CA GLN A 203 -14.28 -0.54 -18.65
C GLN A 203 -14.59 -2.02 -18.82
N GLN A 204 -13.56 -2.87 -18.99
CA GLN A 204 -13.71 -4.31 -19.17
C GLN A 204 -14.21 -5.05 -17.91
N LEU A 205 -14.12 -4.43 -16.73
CA LEU A 205 -14.71 -5.00 -15.49
C LEU A 205 -16.23 -5.18 -15.54
N ARG A 206 -16.90 -4.57 -16.51
CA ARG A 206 -18.37 -4.52 -16.61
C ARG A 206 -18.95 -5.61 -17.48
N TYR A 207 -18.12 -6.46 -18.08
CA TYR A 207 -18.47 -7.55 -18.99
C TYR A 207 -17.89 -8.87 -18.50
#